data_56e79f8d0e88c5f535ecea775218b076
#
_entry.id   56e79f8d0e88c5f535ecea775218b076
#
_cell.length_a   1.000
_cell.length_b   1.000
_cell.length_c   1.000
_cell.angle_alpha   90.00
_cell.angle_beta   90.00
_cell.angle_gamma   90.00
#
_symmetry.space_group_name_H-M   'P 1'
#
loop_
_entity.id
_entity.type
_entity.pdbx_description
1 polymer ?
#
loop_
_entity_poly.entity_id
_entity_poly.type
_entity_poly.pdbx_seq_one_letter_code
_entity_poly.pdbx_strand_id
1 'polypeptide(L)'
;MNTLYLLQFGCLIFMVINAVLLVMSRLYVKWENKRYEHSRWLIVIAFFMLAFQYLAQIQGGIRASGDDLGAIVNMLIYTPSFALIAYGIYNIETTQPRRRHMVIVSTVLCTAIYLTCAIGYLHSGSQHIGWWLYVMLLFYAASVVYDVVMISREMKKRKKMLERMAANDIQPYLRYSRVSLILLCLAALVMPFAILSTTLLIILGPMVLCALLFFTLTFISLGTNYVPTESLLDDEAERIVAQRYAETRNGGGIFCNLFRSRTVG
;
A
#
# COMPACT_ATOMS: atom_id res chain seq x y z
N MET A 1 32.20 13.91 -9.36
CA MET A 1 31.24 12.83 -9.01
C MET A 1 29.94 13.14 -9.72
N ASN A 2 29.44 12.24 -10.56
CA ASN A 2 28.22 12.53 -11.35
C ASN A 2 27.02 12.70 -10.43
N THR A 3 26.21 13.73 -10.65
CA THR A 3 24.99 14.02 -9.89
C THR A 3 24.08 12.79 -9.78
N LEU A 4 24.07 11.96 -10.81
CA LEU A 4 23.31 10.70 -10.83
C LEU A 4 23.76 9.72 -9.74
N TYR A 5 25.08 9.49 -9.59
CA TYR A 5 25.61 8.59 -8.56
C TYR A 5 25.33 9.11 -7.14
N LEU A 6 25.42 10.42 -6.95
CA LEU A 6 25.10 11.04 -5.66
C LEU A 6 23.62 10.83 -5.30
N LEU A 7 22.74 11.00 -6.29
CA LEU A 7 21.30 10.75 -6.10
C LEU A 7 21.02 9.28 -5.78
N GLN A 8 21.61 8.34 -6.54
CA GLN A 8 21.41 6.90 -6.31
C GLN A 8 21.93 6.48 -4.93
N PHE A 9 23.07 7.00 -4.52
CA PHE A 9 23.65 6.74 -3.20
C PHE A 9 22.75 7.33 -2.08
N GLY A 10 22.26 8.53 -2.27
CA GLY A 10 21.29 9.15 -1.36
C GLY A 10 20.01 8.31 -1.25
N CYS A 11 19.47 7.82 -2.38
CA CYS A 11 18.31 6.94 -2.41
C CYS A 11 18.56 5.61 -1.67
N LEU A 12 19.75 5.00 -1.89
CA LEU A 12 20.15 3.77 -1.19
C LEU A 12 20.12 3.96 0.34
N ILE A 13 20.83 4.97 0.83
CA ILE A 13 20.87 5.28 2.28
C ILE A 13 19.47 5.52 2.81
N PHE A 14 18.69 6.27 2.08
CA PHE A 14 17.34 6.64 2.48
C PHE A 14 16.41 5.42 2.59
N MET A 15 16.48 4.48 1.65
CA MET A 15 15.71 3.23 1.70
C MET A 15 16.14 2.35 2.87
N VAL A 16 17.45 2.26 3.14
CA VAL A 16 17.96 1.53 4.31
C VAL A 16 17.48 2.16 5.61
N ILE A 17 17.53 3.49 5.74
CA ILE A 17 17.04 4.19 6.93
C ILE A 17 15.55 3.91 7.15
N ASN A 18 14.72 3.99 6.12
CA ASN A 18 13.28 3.69 6.23
C ASN A 18 13.03 2.23 6.64
N ALA A 19 13.78 1.28 6.08
CA ALA A 19 13.69 -0.12 6.47
C ALA A 19 14.06 -0.32 7.95
N VAL A 20 15.17 0.28 8.40
CA VAL A 20 15.64 0.20 9.80
C VAL A 20 14.61 0.84 10.74
N LEU A 21 14.06 2.01 10.42
CA LEU A 21 13.03 2.66 11.23
C LEU A 21 11.81 1.74 11.40
N LEU A 22 11.36 1.06 10.33
CA LEU A 22 10.26 0.11 10.40
C LEU A 22 10.61 -1.14 11.24
N VAL A 23 11.82 -1.65 11.13
CA VAL A 23 12.27 -2.78 11.96
C VAL A 23 12.32 -2.38 13.43
N MET A 24 12.89 -1.22 13.75
CA MET A 24 12.98 -0.71 15.12
C MET A 24 11.62 -0.33 15.70
N SER A 25 10.64 0.00 14.88
CA SER A 25 9.29 0.33 15.37
C SER A 25 8.62 -0.80 16.15
N ARG A 26 9.11 -2.03 16.02
CA ARG A 26 8.69 -3.18 16.83
C ARG A 26 8.79 -2.92 18.34
N LEU A 27 9.72 -2.08 18.76
CA LEU A 27 9.93 -1.75 20.18
C LEU A 27 8.78 -0.89 20.75
N TYR A 28 8.02 -0.21 19.90
CA TYR A 28 6.98 0.75 20.31
C TYR A 28 5.56 0.28 20.03
N VAL A 29 5.38 -0.77 19.24
CA VAL A 29 4.06 -1.26 18.81
C VAL A 29 3.63 -2.45 19.68
N LYS A 30 2.36 -2.44 20.15
CA LYS A 30 1.78 -3.55 20.89
C LYS A 30 1.77 -4.84 20.02
N TRP A 31 2.29 -5.92 20.58
CA TRP A 31 2.55 -7.21 19.92
C TRP A 31 1.29 -7.97 19.44
N GLU A 32 0.13 -7.60 19.93
CA GLU A 32 -1.11 -8.34 19.71
C GLU A 32 -1.68 -8.22 18.30
N ASN A 33 -1.12 -7.33 17.47
CA ASN A 33 -1.67 -7.06 16.15
C ASN A 33 -0.91 -7.76 15.02
N LYS A 34 -1.26 -9.03 14.79
CA LYS A 34 -0.66 -9.87 13.73
C LYS A 34 -0.79 -9.25 12.32
N ARG A 35 -1.87 -8.50 12.04
CA ARG A 35 -2.07 -7.84 10.75
C ARG A 35 -1.06 -6.74 10.50
N TYR A 36 -0.90 -5.86 11.49
CA TYR A 36 0.06 -4.77 11.42
C TYR A 36 1.48 -5.32 11.27
N GLU A 37 1.83 -6.33 12.07
CA GLU A 37 3.13 -6.98 12.03
C GLU A 37 3.44 -7.58 10.65
N HIS A 38 2.49 -8.31 10.08
CA HIS A 38 2.65 -8.85 8.73
C HIS A 38 2.82 -7.75 7.68
N SER A 39 2.01 -6.70 7.73
CA SER A 39 2.10 -5.56 6.82
C SER A 39 3.43 -4.82 6.93
N ARG A 40 3.92 -4.64 8.16
CA ARG A 40 5.23 -4.03 8.43
C ARG A 40 6.36 -4.78 7.75
N TRP A 41 6.40 -6.12 7.91
CA TRP A 41 7.43 -6.94 7.28
C TRP A 41 7.38 -6.91 5.76
N LEU A 42 6.21 -6.88 5.15
CA LEU A 42 6.06 -6.72 3.71
C LEU A 42 6.68 -5.40 3.22
N ILE A 43 6.42 -4.31 3.92
CA ILE A 43 6.97 -2.99 3.59
C ILE A 43 8.50 -2.96 3.81
N VAL A 44 9.00 -3.58 4.89
CA VAL A 44 10.44 -3.71 5.14
C VAL A 44 11.14 -4.46 4.01
N ILE A 45 10.58 -5.59 3.57
CA ILE A 45 11.13 -6.36 2.45
C ILE A 45 11.14 -5.50 1.17
N ALA A 46 10.08 -4.76 0.90
CA ALA A 46 10.02 -3.86 -0.25
C ALA A 46 11.11 -2.78 -0.21
N PHE A 47 11.35 -2.15 0.94
CA PHE A 47 12.43 -1.17 1.08
C PHE A 47 13.82 -1.79 0.89
N PHE A 48 14.06 -3.01 1.38
CA PHE A 48 15.31 -3.70 1.11
C PHE A 48 15.48 -4.07 -0.36
N MET A 49 14.42 -4.46 -1.06
CA MET A 49 14.48 -4.68 -2.51
C MET A 49 14.83 -3.39 -3.26
N LEU A 50 14.24 -2.25 -2.88
CA LEU A 50 14.56 -0.94 -3.47
C LEU A 50 16.01 -0.52 -3.14
N ALA A 51 16.48 -0.75 -1.92
CA ALA A 51 17.87 -0.49 -1.56
C ALA A 51 18.84 -1.34 -2.38
N PHE A 52 18.56 -2.64 -2.51
CA PHE A 52 19.36 -3.56 -3.33
C PHE A 52 19.42 -3.13 -4.79
N GLN A 53 18.31 -2.65 -5.34
CA GLN A 53 18.27 -2.12 -6.70
C GLN A 53 19.22 -0.92 -6.90
N TYR A 54 19.22 0.05 -5.97
CA TYR A 54 20.16 1.18 -6.07
C TYR A 54 21.60 0.73 -5.93
N LEU A 55 21.88 -0.23 -5.06
CA LEU A 55 23.22 -0.82 -4.93
C LEU A 55 23.66 -1.48 -6.24
N ALA A 56 22.80 -2.30 -6.84
CA ALA A 56 23.07 -2.95 -8.11
C ALA A 56 23.30 -1.93 -9.26
N GLN A 57 22.53 -0.86 -9.30
CA GLN A 57 22.69 0.22 -10.28
C GLN A 57 24.02 0.96 -10.13
N ILE A 58 24.45 1.22 -8.87
CA ILE A 58 25.72 1.89 -8.58
C ILE A 58 26.89 0.99 -8.99
N GLN A 59 26.88 -0.28 -8.56
CA GLN A 59 27.96 -1.23 -8.85
C GLN A 59 28.03 -1.60 -10.32
N GLY A 60 26.90 -1.81 -10.97
CA GLY A 60 26.83 -2.20 -12.38
C GLY A 60 26.96 -1.05 -13.37
N GLY A 61 26.94 0.20 -12.93
CA GLY A 61 26.91 1.37 -13.82
C GLY A 61 25.74 1.37 -14.80
N ILE A 62 24.68 0.63 -14.48
CA ILE A 62 23.59 0.24 -15.39
C ILE A 62 22.94 1.47 -16.04
N ARG A 63 22.70 2.52 -15.27
CA ARG A 63 22.06 3.73 -15.78
C ARG A 63 23.01 4.67 -16.52
N ALA A 64 24.30 4.55 -16.26
CA ALA A 64 25.34 5.24 -17.03
C ALA A 64 25.52 4.60 -18.42
N SER A 65 25.14 3.32 -18.59
CA SER A 65 25.22 2.58 -19.85
C SER A 65 24.05 2.90 -20.81
N GLY A 66 22.96 3.48 -20.32
CA GLY A 66 21.80 3.89 -21.13
C GLY A 66 20.51 3.99 -20.34
N ASP A 67 19.63 4.90 -20.75
CA ASP A 67 18.34 5.12 -20.09
C ASP A 67 17.42 3.90 -20.18
N ASP A 68 17.45 3.17 -21.31
CA ASP A 68 16.61 1.99 -21.55
C ASP A 68 16.90 0.86 -20.56
N LEU A 69 18.19 0.51 -20.38
CA LEU A 69 18.57 -0.54 -19.44
C LEU A 69 18.22 -0.16 -18.01
N GLY A 70 18.47 1.10 -17.65
CA GLY A 70 18.07 1.65 -16.35
C GLY A 70 16.57 1.59 -16.13
N ALA A 71 15.76 1.88 -17.15
CA ALA A 71 14.32 1.79 -17.11
C ALA A 71 13.81 0.35 -16.92
N ILE A 72 14.40 -0.61 -17.64
CA ILE A 72 14.07 -2.04 -17.53
C ILE A 72 14.31 -2.52 -16.09
N VAL A 73 15.51 -2.29 -15.55
CA VAL A 73 15.87 -2.72 -14.19
C VAL A 73 14.96 -2.06 -13.14
N ASN A 74 14.63 -0.78 -13.33
CA ASN A 74 13.69 -0.10 -12.46
C ASN A 74 12.31 -0.76 -12.48
N MET A 75 11.74 -1.03 -13.65
CA MET A 75 10.42 -1.65 -13.75
C MET A 75 10.39 -3.07 -13.15
N LEU A 76 11.45 -3.87 -13.37
CA LEU A 76 11.54 -5.23 -12.83
C LEU A 76 11.56 -5.26 -11.30
N ILE A 77 12.20 -4.28 -10.64
CA ILE A 77 12.31 -4.27 -9.18
C ILE A 77 11.22 -3.41 -8.53
N TYR A 78 10.85 -2.28 -9.15
CA TYR A 78 9.78 -1.43 -8.60
C TYR A 78 8.43 -2.12 -8.58
N THR A 79 8.09 -2.91 -9.61
CA THR A 79 6.80 -3.59 -9.66
C THR A 79 6.56 -4.50 -8.45
N PRO A 80 7.40 -5.49 -8.13
CA PRO A 80 7.18 -6.30 -6.94
C PRO A 80 7.31 -5.50 -5.63
N SER A 81 8.20 -4.50 -5.57
CA SER A 81 8.36 -3.67 -4.38
C SER A 81 7.11 -2.84 -4.08
N PHE A 82 6.54 -2.19 -5.10
CA PHE A 82 5.30 -1.43 -4.94
C PHE A 82 4.10 -2.33 -4.67
N ALA A 83 4.03 -3.51 -5.29
CA ALA A 83 3.00 -4.51 -4.98
C ALA A 83 3.06 -4.94 -3.51
N LEU A 84 4.25 -5.14 -2.94
CA LEU A 84 4.43 -5.47 -1.52
C LEU A 84 4.00 -4.33 -0.59
N ILE A 85 4.38 -3.08 -0.91
CA ILE A 85 3.95 -1.89 -0.16
C ILE A 85 2.42 -1.75 -0.24
N ALA A 86 1.87 -1.83 -1.44
CA ALA A 86 0.44 -1.72 -1.69
C ALA A 86 -0.35 -2.81 -0.96
N TYR A 87 0.14 -4.04 -0.99
CA TYR A 87 -0.47 -5.15 -0.26
C TYR A 87 -0.36 -4.98 1.25
N GLY A 88 0.78 -4.47 1.76
CA GLY A 88 0.94 -4.14 3.17
C GLY A 88 -0.08 -3.09 3.63
N ILE A 89 -0.28 -2.03 2.86
CA ILE A 89 -1.28 -0.99 3.14
C ILE A 89 -2.70 -1.57 3.03
N TYR A 90 -3.00 -2.28 1.94
CA TYR A 90 -4.29 -2.92 1.73
C TYR A 90 -4.67 -3.87 2.86
N ASN A 91 -3.71 -4.63 3.36
CA ASN A 91 -3.90 -5.57 4.46
C ASN A 91 -4.37 -4.89 5.76
N ILE A 92 -3.96 -3.64 6.01
CA ILE A 92 -4.40 -2.85 7.16
C ILE A 92 -5.74 -2.17 6.88
N GLU A 93 -5.91 -1.63 5.67
CA GLU A 93 -7.10 -0.83 5.33
C GLU A 93 -8.33 -1.68 4.98
N THR A 94 -8.14 -2.95 4.61
CA THR A 94 -9.25 -3.79 4.13
C THR A 94 -10.18 -4.22 5.24
N THR A 95 -11.48 -4.13 4.96
CA THR A 95 -12.58 -4.66 5.78
C THR A 95 -12.98 -6.09 5.39
N GLN A 96 -12.41 -6.62 4.30
CA GLN A 96 -12.79 -7.94 3.76
C GLN A 96 -11.84 -9.05 4.21
N PRO A 97 -12.35 -10.25 4.57
CA PRO A 97 -11.50 -11.38 4.94
C PRO A 97 -10.73 -11.97 3.75
N ARG A 98 -11.21 -11.80 2.52
CA ARG A 98 -10.60 -12.36 1.30
C ARG A 98 -9.69 -11.36 0.60
N ARG A 99 -8.38 -11.51 0.80
CA ARG A 99 -7.32 -10.67 0.20
C ARG A 99 -6.73 -11.27 -1.08
N ARG A 100 -7.17 -12.48 -1.45
CA ARG A 100 -6.59 -13.26 -2.56
C ARG A 100 -6.62 -12.54 -3.91
N HIS A 101 -7.69 -11.78 -4.17
CA HIS A 101 -7.86 -11.09 -5.45
C HIS A 101 -6.72 -10.09 -5.72
N MET A 102 -6.33 -9.27 -4.74
CA MET A 102 -5.24 -8.31 -4.93
C MET A 102 -3.92 -9.02 -5.21
N VAL A 103 -3.60 -10.05 -4.43
CA VAL A 103 -2.37 -10.84 -4.62
C VAL A 103 -2.32 -11.46 -6.02
N ILE A 104 -3.43 -12.08 -6.46
CA ILE A 104 -3.49 -12.73 -7.79
C ILE A 104 -3.26 -11.70 -8.90
N VAL A 105 -3.97 -10.57 -8.89
CA VAL A 105 -3.85 -9.55 -9.94
C VAL A 105 -2.44 -8.93 -9.95
N SER A 106 -1.90 -8.57 -8.79
CA SER A 106 -0.53 -8.01 -8.71
C SER A 106 0.51 -9.04 -9.18
N THR A 107 0.35 -10.33 -8.85
CA THR A 107 1.23 -11.40 -9.32
C THR A 107 1.14 -11.58 -10.84
N VAL A 108 -0.07 -11.56 -11.41
CA VAL A 108 -0.26 -11.67 -12.86
C VAL A 108 0.39 -10.49 -13.58
N LEU A 109 0.22 -9.27 -13.09
CA LEU A 109 0.84 -8.08 -13.69
C LEU A 109 2.37 -8.11 -13.56
N CYS A 110 2.91 -8.50 -12.40
CA CYS A 110 4.34 -8.75 -12.24
C CYS A 110 4.86 -9.77 -13.27
N THR A 111 4.20 -10.92 -13.37
CA THR A 111 4.58 -11.97 -14.31
C THR A 111 4.53 -11.48 -15.76
N ALA A 112 3.51 -10.70 -16.12
CA ALA A 112 3.39 -10.11 -17.46
C ALA A 112 4.58 -9.18 -17.79
N ILE A 113 5.05 -8.37 -16.84
CA ILE A 113 6.23 -7.50 -17.03
C ILE A 113 7.49 -8.34 -17.23
N TYR A 114 7.72 -9.37 -16.41
CA TYR A 114 8.88 -10.25 -16.56
C TYR A 114 8.87 -11.01 -17.88
N LEU A 115 7.71 -11.55 -18.29
CA LEU A 115 7.54 -12.22 -19.58
C LEU A 115 7.78 -11.27 -20.76
N THR A 116 7.24 -10.05 -20.69
CA THR A 116 7.46 -9.03 -21.74
C THR A 116 8.94 -8.67 -21.87
N CYS A 117 9.64 -8.55 -20.76
CA CYS A 117 11.08 -8.34 -20.75
C CYS A 117 11.82 -9.51 -21.42
N ALA A 118 11.50 -10.75 -21.05
CA ALA A 118 12.13 -11.94 -21.62
C ALA A 118 11.87 -12.06 -23.13
N ILE A 119 10.63 -11.84 -23.57
CA ILE A 119 10.26 -11.84 -25.00
C ILE A 119 10.99 -10.74 -25.74
N GLY A 120 11.02 -9.53 -25.20
CA GLY A 120 11.74 -8.40 -25.77
C GLY A 120 13.23 -8.69 -25.97
N TYR A 121 13.87 -9.27 -24.96
CA TYR A 121 15.28 -9.67 -25.03
C TYR A 121 15.53 -10.77 -26.07
N LEU A 122 14.68 -11.80 -26.12
CA LEU A 122 14.79 -12.89 -27.09
C LEU A 122 14.57 -12.39 -28.53
N HIS A 123 13.66 -11.44 -28.71
CA HIS A 123 13.35 -10.90 -30.05
C HIS A 123 14.41 -9.92 -30.56
N SER A 124 14.96 -9.08 -29.70
CA SER A 124 15.95 -8.07 -30.08
C SER A 124 17.39 -8.59 -30.12
N GLY A 125 17.69 -9.67 -29.40
CA GLY A 125 19.06 -10.19 -29.24
C GLY A 125 20.03 -9.21 -28.58
N SER A 126 19.52 -8.10 -28.01
CA SER A 126 20.30 -7.03 -27.41
C SER A 126 19.64 -6.51 -26.13
N GLN A 127 20.40 -5.70 -25.38
CA GLN A 127 19.87 -5.03 -24.17
C GLN A 127 18.86 -3.92 -24.49
N HIS A 128 18.80 -3.46 -25.74
CA HIS A 128 17.81 -2.52 -26.24
C HIS A 128 16.60 -3.28 -26.77
N ILE A 129 15.58 -3.41 -25.94
CA ILE A 129 14.35 -4.17 -26.28
C ILE A 129 13.36 -3.38 -27.15
N GLY A 130 13.73 -2.16 -27.54
CA GLY A 130 12.95 -1.33 -28.47
C GLY A 130 11.53 -1.06 -27.96
N TRP A 131 10.51 -1.32 -28.81
CA TRP A 131 9.13 -1.01 -28.49
C TRP A 131 8.56 -1.87 -27.33
N TRP A 132 9.16 -3.01 -27.00
CA TRP A 132 8.78 -3.84 -25.85
C TRP A 132 8.92 -3.10 -24.51
N LEU A 133 9.82 -2.09 -24.43
CA LEU A 133 9.94 -1.21 -23.29
C LEU A 133 8.62 -0.48 -22.99
N TYR A 134 7.93 -0.01 -24.03
CA TYR A 134 6.64 0.68 -23.86
C TYR A 134 5.54 -0.28 -23.43
N VAL A 135 5.58 -1.54 -23.89
CA VAL A 135 4.64 -2.58 -23.43
C VAL A 135 4.87 -2.88 -21.94
N MET A 136 6.13 -3.02 -21.52
CA MET A 136 6.47 -3.16 -20.10
C MET A 136 5.98 -1.97 -19.27
N LEU A 137 6.18 -0.75 -19.78
CA LEU A 137 5.72 0.48 -19.13
C LEU A 137 4.20 0.51 -18.98
N LEU A 138 3.47 0.05 -19.99
CA LEU A 138 2.02 -0.06 -19.94
C LEU A 138 1.56 -1.00 -18.82
N PHE A 139 2.14 -2.20 -18.72
CA PHE A 139 1.84 -3.14 -17.63
C PHE A 139 2.23 -2.59 -16.25
N TYR A 140 3.37 -1.91 -16.17
CA TYR A 140 3.82 -1.24 -14.96
C TYR A 140 2.83 -0.15 -14.53
N ALA A 141 2.44 0.74 -15.44
CA ALA A 141 1.45 1.77 -15.17
C ALA A 141 0.08 1.17 -14.76
N ALA A 142 -0.35 0.11 -15.45
CA ALA A 142 -1.57 -0.62 -15.10
C ALA A 142 -1.50 -1.21 -13.67
N SER A 143 -0.34 -1.76 -13.27
CA SER A 143 -0.12 -2.27 -11.91
C SER A 143 -0.23 -1.15 -10.88
N VAL A 144 0.44 -0.03 -11.10
CA VAL A 144 0.40 1.13 -10.19
C VAL A 144 -1.02 1.68 -10.06
N VAL A 145 -1.72 1.86 -11.19
CA VAL A 145 -3.10 2.36 -11.19
C VAL A 145 -4.02 1.39 -10.45
N TYR A 146 -3.88 0.09 -10.68
CA TYR A 146 -4.66 -0.94 -9.98
C TYR A 146 -4.45 -0.85 -8.47
N ASP A 147 -3.20 -0.80 -8.00
CA ASP A 147 -2.86 -0.73 -6.58
C ASP A 147 -3.42 0.55 -5.93
N VAL A 148 -3.26 1.70 -6.59
CA VAL A 148 -3.80 2.99 -6.13
C VAL A 148 -5.33 2.96 -6.03
N VAL A 149 -6.01 2.37 -7.02
CA VAL A 149 -7.48 2.25 -7.02
C VAL A 149 -7.95 1.35 -5.88
N MET A 150 -7.28 0.21 -5.67
CA MET A 150 -7.64 -0.73 -4.61
C MET A 150 -7.45 -0.11 -3.22
N ILE A 151 -6.30 0.51 -2.95
CA ILE A 151 -6.03 1.21 -1.69
C ILE A 151 -7.06 2.33 -1.48
N SER A 152 -7.31 3.16 -2.49
CA SER A 152 -8.25 4.28 -2.38
C SER A 152 -9.69 3.83 -2.08
N ARG A 153 -10.11 2.70 -2.65
CA ARG A 153 -11.44 2.11 -2.37
C ARG A 153 -11.55 1.66 -0.92
N GLU A 154 -10.55 0.93 -0.42
CA GLU A 154 -10.57 0.43 0.96
C GLU A 154 -10.46 1.57 1.98
N MET A 155 -9.63 2.58 1.73
CA MET A 155 -9.58 3.80 2.54
C MET A 155 -10.94 4.50 2.65
N LYS A 156 -11.68 4.61 1.54
CA LYS A 156 -13.02 5.21 1.54
C LYS A 156 -14.02 4.38 2.36
N LYS A 157 -13.97 3.04 2.25
CA LYS A 157 -14.83 2.15 3.04
C LYS A 157 -14.53 2.27 4.53
N ARG A 158 -13.25 2.18 4.91
CA ARG A 158 -12.81 2.30 6.29
C ARG A 158 -13.17 3.66 6.89
N LYS A 159 -13.01 4.75 6.11
CA LYS A 159 -13.43 6.08 6.54
C LYS A 159 -14.91 6.12 6.91
N LYS A 160 -15.78 5.63 6.01
CA LYS A 160 -17.23 5.59 6.27
C LYS A 160 -17.59 4.76 7.51
N MET A 161 -16.88 3.67 7.74
CA MET A 161 -17.08 2.80 8.89
C MET A 161 -16.70 3.51 10.20
N LEU A 162 -15.52 4.14 10.24
CA LEU A 162 -15.04 4.88 11.41
C LEU A 162 -15.91 6.12 11.72
N GLU A 163 -16.41 6.81 10.70
CA GLU A 163 -17.34 7.94 10.87
C GLU A 163 -18.68 7.51 11.51
N ARG A 164 -19.16 6.27 11.22
CA ARG A 164 -20.35 5.72 11.85
C ARG A 164 -20.14 5.35 13.31
N MET A 165 -18.94 4.95 13.69
CA MET A 165 -18.61 4.55 15.05
C MET A 165 -18.33 5.72 16.00
N ALA A 166 -18.41 6.97 15.49
CA ALA A 166 -18.34 8.22 16.27
C ALA A 166 -17.13 8.36 17.21
N ALA A 167 -15.98 7.84 16.82
CA ALA A 167 -14.75 7.98 17.59
C ALA A 167 -14.09 9.34 17.32
N ASN A 168 -14.55 10.39 17.97
CA ASN A 168 -14.02 11.76 17.82
C ASN A 168 -12.53 11.88 18.16
N ASP A 169 -11.99 11.05 19.05
CA ASP A 169 -10.61 11.13 19.51
C ASP A 169 -9.57 10.61 18.50
N ILE A 170 -9.99 9.81 17.52
CA ILE A 170 -9.10 9.19 16.53
C ILE A 170 -8.97 10.05 15.26
N GLN A 171 -9.78 11.08 15.10
CA GLN A 171 -9.85 11.92 13.89
C GLN A 171 -8.52 12.54 13.45
N PRO A 172 -7.68 13.12 14.33
CA PRO A 172 -6.41 13.71 13.90
C PRO A 172 -5.47 12.69 13.26
N TYR A 173 -5.39 11.51 13.84
CA TYR A 173 -4.54 10.40 13.36
C TYR A 173 -4.95 9.89 11.99
N LEU A 174 -6.25 9.71 11.79
CA LEU A 174 -6.81 9.30 10.50
C LEU A 174 -6.54 10.32 9.40
N ARG A 175 -6.49 11.60 9.76
CA ARG A 175 -6.21 12.69 8.82
C ARG A 175 -4.76 12.60 8.31
N TYR A 176 -3.77 12.46 9.20
CA TYR A 176 -2.35 12.33 8.82
C TYR A 176 -2.07 11.07 8.01
N SER A 177 -2.59 9.93 8.44
CA SER A 177 -2.46 8.66 7.71
C SER A 177 -3.05 8.78 6.30
N ARG A 178 -4.20 9.41 6.14
CA ARG A 178 -4.83 9.62 4.84
C ARG A 178 -4.02 10.54 3.93
N VAL A 179 -3.50 11.64 4.46
CA VAL A 179 -2.65 12.56 3.69
C VAL A 179 -1.39 11.83 3.21
N SER A 180 -0.73 11.05 4.06
CA SER A 180 0.46 10.29 3.67
C SER A 180 0.17 9.26 2.58
N LEU A 181 -0.95 8.55 2.66
CA LEU A 181 -1.36 7.60 1.63
C LEU A 181 -1.71 8.28 0.30
N ILE A 182 -2.36 9.45 0.34
CA ILE A 182 -2.63 10.24 -0.88
C ILE A 182 -1.30 10.68 -1.52
N LEU A 183 -0.36 11.20 -0.73
CA LEU A 183 0.96 11.60 -1.24
C LEU A 183 1.73 10.42 -1.81
N LEU A 184 1.68 9.25 -1.16
CA LEU A 184 2.29 8.02 -1.66
C LEU A 184 1.65 7.56 -2.97
N CYS A 185 0.33 7.62 -3.09
CA CYS A 185 -0.39 7.30 -4.32
C CYS A 185 -0.03 8.25 -5.46
N LEU A 186 0.07 9.56 -5.19
CA LEU A 186 0.51 10.56 -6.16
C LEU A 186 1.96 10.31 -6.60
N ALA A 187 2.85 10.03 -5.65
CA ALA A 187 4.24 9.68 -5.93
C ALA A 187 4.32 8.41 -6.82
N ALA A 188 3.54 7.38 -6.53
CA ALA A 188 3.48 6.16 -7.32
C ALA A 188 3.00 6.41 -8.76
N LEU A 189 1.99 7.26 -8.95
CA LEU A 189 1.46 7.62 -10.28
C LEU A 189 2.45 8.43 -11.14
N VAL A 190 3.36 9.18 -10.50
CA VAL A 190 4.38 9.97 -11.20
C VAL A 190 5.59 9.11 -11.60
N MET A 191 5.85 8.01 -10.91
CA MET A 191 7.02 7.15 -11.16
C MET A 191 7.13 6.58 -12.57
N PRO A 192 6.05 6.14 -13.26
CA PRO A 192 6.15 5.68 -14.64
C PRO A 192 6.79 6.70 -15.59
N PHE A 193 6.52 7.98 -15.39
CA PHE A 193 7.10 9.06 -16.18
C PHE A 193 8.57 9.32 -15.81
N ALA A 194 8.90 9.25 -14.51
CA ALA A 194 10.25 9.46 -14.02
C ALA A 194 11.22 8.35 -14.46
N ILE A 195 10.73 7.13 -14.68
CA ILE A 195 11.57 5.99 -15.11
C ILE A 195 12.18 6.21 -16.51
N LEU A 196 11.43 6.85 -17.40
CA LEU A 196 11.84 7.05 -18.80
C LEU A 196 12.90 8.14 -18.99
N SER A 197 13.08 9.04 -18.02
CA SER A 197 14.01 10.15 -18.16
C SER A 197 14.83 10.35 -16.89
N THR A 198 16.15 10.31 -17.04
CA THR A 198 17.10 10.60 -15.93
C THR A 198 16.89 12.01 -15.35
N THR A 199 16.57 13.00 -16.20
CA THR A 199 16.30 14.38 -15.74
C THR A 199 15.05 14.44 -14.86
N LEU A 200 13.96 13.79 -15.28
CA LEU A 200 12.73 13.72 -14.48
C LEU A 200 12.97 12.96 -13.17
N LEU A 201 13.77 11.91 -13.19
CA LEU A 201 14.13 11.17 -11.98
C LEU A 201 14.87 12.03 -10.96
N ILE A 202 15.81 12.87 -11.43
CA ILE A 202 16.57 13.78 -10.55
C ILE A 202 15.65 14.82 -9.90
N ILE A 203 14.63 15.31 -10.61
CA ILE A 203 13.70 16.31 -10.08
C ILE A 203 12.66 15.66 -9.17
N LEU A 204 12.05 14.55 -9.59
CA LEU A 204 10.93 13.92 -8.89
C LEU A 204 11.39 12.97 -7.78
N GLY A 205 12.59 12.41 -7.89
CA GLY A 205 13.15 11.48 -6.91
C GLY A 205 13.10 11.99 -5.48
N PRO A 206 13.62 13.18 -5.16
CA PRO A 206 13.56 13.75 -3.81
C PRO A 206 12.13 13.90 -3.28
N MET A 207 11.17 14.27 -4.13
CA MET A 207 9.75 14.40 -3.74
C MET A 207 9.17 13.03 -3.36
N VAL A 208 9.48 11.99 -4.13
CA VAL A 208 9.06 10.60 -3.84
C VAL A 208 9.69 10.11 -2.55
N LEU A 209 10.98 10.42 -2.31
CA LEU A 209 11.65 10.07 -1.05
C LEU A 209 10.98 10.74 0.15
N CYS A 210 10.65 12.03 0.07
CA CYS A 210 9.92 12.73 1.12
C CYS A 210 8.54 12.10 1.38
N ALA A 211 7.81 11.71 0.33
CA ALA A 211 6.52 11.03 0.46
C ALA A 211 6.67 9.66 1.15
N LEU A 212 7.71 8.89 0.80
CA LEU A 212 8.02 7.60 1.44
C LEU A 212 8.41 7.76 2.91
N LEU A 213 9.20 8.76 3.26
CA LEU A 213 9.54 9.04 4.66
C LEU A 213 8.31 9.41 5.47
N PHE A 214 7.51 10.32 4.95
CA PHE A 214 6.27 10.72 5.60
C PHE A 214 5.32 9.52 5.77
N PHE A 215 5.22 8.67 4.76
CA PHE A 215 4.49 7.41 4.86
C PHE A 215 5.06 6.50 5.95
N THR A 216 6.37 6.30 5.99
CA THR A 216 7.02 5.45 7.00
C THR A 216 6.72 5.94 8.41
N LEU A 217 6.88 7.24 8.67
CA LEU A 217 6.61 7.84 9.98
C LEU A 217 5.14 7.72 10.38
N THR A 218 4.23 7.98 9.46
CA THR A 218 2.78 7.83 9.73
C THR A 218 2.37 6.37 9.89
N PHE A 219 3.01 5.44 9.19
CA PHE A 219 2.78 4.00 9.35
C PHE A 219 3.21 3.51 10.73
N ILE A 220 4.38 3.94 11.21
CA ILE A 220 4.88 3.64 12.56
C ILE A 220 3.90 4.21 13.60
N SER A 221 3.50 5.46 13.43
CA SER A 221 2.55 6.13 14.31
C SER A 221 1.17 5.45 14.32
N LEU A 222 0.73 4.93 13.19
CA LEU A 222 -0.49 4.14 13.09
C LEU A 222 -0.39 2.85 13.93
N GLY A 223 0.77 2.23 13.99
CA GLY A 223 0.98 0.99 14.74
C GLY A 223 0.75 1.12 16.25
N THR A 224 0.95 2.31 16.81
CA THR A 224 0.70 2.57 18.24
C THR A 224 -0.78 2.74 18.57
N ASN A 225 -1.58 3.20 17.60
CA ASN A 225 -3.00 3.54 17.75
C ASN A 225 -3.90 2.72 16.79
N TYR A 226 -3.38 1.61 16.27
CA TYR A 226 -4.14 0.79 15.34
C TYR A 226 -5.28 0.06 16.04
N VAL A 227 -6.49 0.30 15.56
CA VAL A 227 -7.69 -0.46 15.94
C VAL A 227 -7.92 -1.51 14.85
N PRO A 228 -7.87 -2.81 15.19
CA PRO A 228 -8.13 -3.88 14.22
C PRO A 228 -9.51 -3.72 13.58
N THR A 229 -9.59 -3.81 12.26
CA THR A 229 -10.88 -3.72 11.56
C THR A 229 -11.81 -4.87 11.96
N GLU A 230 -11.25 -6.00 12.37
CA GLU A 230 -12.00 -7.16 12.87
C GLU A 230 -12.72 -6.84 14.19
N SER A 231 -12.05 -6.20 15.15
CA SER A 231 -12.68 -5.81 16.42
C SER A 231 -13.79 -4.77 16.20
N LEU A 232 -13.62 -3.87 15.23
CA LEU A 232 -14.66 -2.90 14.88
C LEU A 232 -15.89 -3.57 14.25
N LEU A 233 -15.69 -4.64 13.46
CA LEU A 233 -16.78 -5.42 12.88
C LEU A 233 -17.51 -6.25 13.93
N ASP A 234 -16.78 -6.81 14.89
CA ASP A 234 -17.35 -7.57 15.99
C ASP A 234 -18.18 -6.65 16.90
N ASP A 235 -17.65 -5.46 17.26
CA ASP A 235 -18.39 -4.45 18.04
C ASP A 235 -19.65 -3.97 17.31
N GLU A 236 -19.61 -3.79 15.98
CA GLU A 236 -20.80 -3.41 15.20
C GLU A 236 -21.81 -4.55 15.14
N ALA A 237 -21.35 -5.80 15.00
CA ALA A 237 -22.21 -6.97 15.03
C ALA A 237 -22.90 -7.13 16.39
N GLU A 238 -22.16 -6.97 17.50
CA GLU A 238 -22.71 -6.99 18.85
C GLU A 238 -23.75 -5.89 19.08
N ARG A 239 -23.48 -4.66 18.61
CA ARG A 239 -24.45 -3.55 18.70
C ARG A 239 -25.73 -3.83 17.92
N ILE A 240 -25.61 -4.37 16.68
CA ILE A 240 -26.78 -4.73 15.86
C ILE A 240 -27.60 -5.82 16.55
N VAL A 241 -26.92 -6.82 17.13
CA VAL A 241 -27.59 -7.89 17.87
C VAL A 241 -28.28 -7.31 19.11
N ALA A 242 -27.61 -6.47 19.89
CA ALA A 242 -28.18 -5.82 21.06
C ALA A 242 -29.40 -4.94 20.73
N GLN A 243 -29.33 -4.18 19.62
CA GLN A 243 -30.46 -3.38 19.13
C GLN A 243 -31.65 -4.27 18.74
N ARG A 244 -31.41 -5.36 18.00
CA ARG A 244 -32.50 -6.30 17.64
C ARG A 244 -33.14 -6.94 18.86
N TYR A 245 -32.34 -7.32 19.87
CA TYR A 245 -32.88 -7.84 21.13
C TYR A 245 -33.71 -6.80 21.88
N ALA A 246 -33.29 -5.53 21.91
CA ALA A 246 -34.05 -4.45 22.53
C ALA A 246 -35.38 -4.19 21.79
N GLU A 247 -35.36 -4.18 20.45
CA GLU A 247 -36.54 -4.04 19.61
C GLU A 247 -37.52 -5.20 19.79
N THR A 248 -37.03 -6.45 19.83
CA THR A 248 -37.84 -7.64 20.05
C THR A 248 -38.46 -7.63 21.46
N ARG A 249 -37.70 -7.19 22.46
CA ARG A 249 -38.20 -7.05 23.85
C ARG A 249 -39.28 -5.97 23.96
N ASN A 250 -39.12 -4.85 23.27
CA ASN A 250 -40.10 -3.77 23.24
C ASN A 250 -41.33 -4.15 22.40
N GLY A 251 -41.14 -4.85 21.27
CA GLY A 251 -42.22 -5.39 20.44
C GLY A 251 -43.05 -6.49 21.14
N GLY A 252 -42.37 -7.34 21.92
CA GLY A 252 -43.03 -8.36 22.75
C GLY A 252 -43.95 -7.77 23.83
N GLY A 253 -43.59 -6.59 24.36
CA GLY A 253 -44.42 -5.84 25.31
C GLY A 253 -45.73 -5.33 24.68
N ILE A 254 -45.73 -5.01 23.40
CA ILE A 254 -46.95 -4.57 22.68
C ILE A 254 -47.89 -5.76 22.44
N PHE A 255 -47.38 -6.95 22.16
CA PHE A 255 -48.18 -8.16 21.99
C PHE A 255 -48.80 -8.63 23.31
N CYS A 256 -48.09 -8.56 24.43
CA CYS A 256 -48.68 -8.88 25.75
C CYS A 256 -49.81 -7.93 26.16
N ASN A 257 -49.70 -6.65 25.80
CA ASN A 257 -50.78 -5.69 26.11
C ASN A 257 -52.00 -5.88 25.20
N LEU A 258 -51.83 -6.33 23.95
CA LEU A 258 -52.94 -6.67 23.04
C LEU A 258 -53.73 -7.92 23.48
N PHE A 259 -53.07 -8.89 24.09
CA PHE A 259 -53.73 -10.08 24.63
C PHE A 259 -54.43 -9.81 25.98
N ARG A 260 -53.90 -8.86 26.77
CA ARG A 260 -54.48 -8.50 28.08
C ARG A 260 -55.78 -7.67 27.96
N SER A 261 -55.97 -6.96 26.86
CA SER A 261 -57.18 -6.17 26.61
C SER A 261 -58.39 -6.97 26.08
N ARG A 262 -58.18 -8.26 25.69
CA ARG A 262 -59.25 -9.12 25.15
C ARG A 262 -59.87 -10.09 26.18
N THR A 263 -59.39 -10.11 27.43
CA THR A 263 -59.88 -11.01 28.48
C THR A 263 -60.70 -10.30 29.56
N VAL A 264 -61.00 -9.03 29.34
CA VAL A 264 -61.93 -8.29 30.22
C VAL A 264 -63.02 -7.66 29.35
N GLY A 265 -64.01 -8.50 28.97
CA GLY A 265 -65.17 -8.13 28.23
C GLY A 265 -66.14 -9.25 28.27
#